data_5ef0f6a2ed8e97b7c2a039ad10a641b3
#
_entry.id   5ef0f6a2ed8e97b7c2a039ad10a641b3
#
_cell.length_a   1.000
_cell.length_b   1.000
_cell.length_c   1.000
_cell.angle_alpha   90.00
_cell.angle_beta   90.00
_cell.angle_gamma   90.00
#
_symmetry.space_group_name_H-M   'P 1'
#
loop_
_entity.id
_entity.type
_entity.pdbx_description
1 polymer ?
#
loop_
_entity_poly.entity_id
_entity_poly.type
_entity_poly.pdbx_seq_one_letter_code
_entity_poly.pdbx_strand_id
1 'polypeptide(L)'
;MKKQIVLFIATGILFLFFQSFSPDASSESVIPDEITSILKTSCYDCHYTGSNSEKALKAMNFEKWDDYRLTKQIGLLGDIGEVVEEKKMPPGKYLENKPGAALSDAQIKQLADWTRQESEKLMQAD
;
A
#
# COMPACT_ATOMS: atom_id res chain seq x y z
N MET A 1 -76.49 -17.86 1.68
CA MET A 1 -75.28 -18.54 1.17
C MET A 1 -74.19 -17.51 1.16
N LYS A 2 -73.32 -17.56 2.13
CA LYS A 2 -72.30 -16.57 2.37
C LYS A 2 -71.04 -16.93 1.60
N LYS A 3 -70.69 -16.11 0.61
CA LYS A 3 -69.40 -16.22 -0.08
C LYS A 3 -68.33 -15.65 0.83
N GLN A 4 -67.50 -16.54 1.36
CA GLN A 4 -66.34 -16.18 2.09
C GLN A 4 -65.26 -15.77 1.06
N ILE A 5 -64.98 -14.47 1.02
CA ILE A 5 -63.84 -13.96 0.28
C ILE A 5 -62.63 -14.12 1.19
N VAL A 6 -61.79 -15.10 0.91
CA VAL A 6 -60.50 -15.29 1.57
C VAL A 6 -59.55 -14.33 0.92
N LEU A 7 -59.27 -13.23 1.62
CA LEU A 7 -58.25 -12.28 1.23
C LEU A 7 -56.88 -12.84 1.63
N PHE A 8 -56.18 -13.40 0.65
CA PHE A 8 -54.78 -13.76 0.84
C PHE A 8 -53.94 -12.48 0.86
N ILE A 9 -53.62 -12.03 2.06
CA ILE A 9 -52.57 -11.02 2.25
C ILE A 9 -51.26 -11.73 2.04
N ALA A 10 -50.73 -11.63 0.84
CA ALA A 10 -49.36 -12.03 0.54
C ALA A 10 -48.43 -11.01 1.19
N THR A 11 -48.05 -11.30 2.42
CA THR A 11 -46.99 -10.55 3.12
C THR A 11 -45.69 -10.89 2.45
N GLY A 12 -45.29 -10.15 1.43
CA GLY A 12 -43.97 -10.22 0.84
C GLY A 12 -42.95 -9.79 1.87
N ILE A 13 -42.34 -10.76 2.52
CA ILE A 13 -41.15 -10.52 3.33
C ILE A 13 -40.01 -10.20 2.35
N LEU A 14 -39.82 -8.90 2.12
CA LEU A 14 -38.64 -8.39 1.44
C LEU A 14 -37.44 -8.62 2.36
N PHE A 15 -36.82 -9.79 2.19
CA PHE A 15 -35.53 -10.09 2.81
C PHE A 15 -34.50 -9.19 2.13
N LEU A 16 -34.29 -8.02 2.68
CA LEU A 16 -33.10 -7.20 2.39
C LEU A 16 -31.90 -8.00 2.89
N PHE A 17 -31.28 -8.72 1.97
CA PHE A 17 -29.92 -9.22 2.17
C PHE A 17 -29.00 -8.00 2.31
N PHE A 18 -28.88 -7.48 3.53
CA PHE A 18 -27.70 -6.72 3.91
C PHE A 18 -26.54 -7.71 3.82
N GLN A 19 -25.93 -7.77 2.64
CA GLN A 19 -24.59 -8.35 2.54
C GLN A 19 -23.70 -7.41 3.32
N SER A 20 -23.45 -7.77 4.58
CA SER A 20 -22.37 -7.20 5.36
C SER A 20 -21.09 -7.53 4.60
N PHE A 21 -20.63 -6.58 3.80
CA PHE A 21 -19.29 -6.58 3.27
C PHE A 21 -18.40 -6.35 4.50
N SER A 22 -17.99 -7.43 5.14
CA SER A 22 -16.91 -7.38 6.13
C SER A 22 -15.66 -7.04 5.34
N PRO A 23 -15.02 -5.88 5.54
CA PRO A 23 -13.67 -5.72 5.07
C PRO A 23 -12.85 -6.76 5.82
N ASP A 24 -12.29 -7.68 5.08
CA ASP A 24 -11.32 -8.64 5.58
C ASP A 24 -10.13 -7.79 6.05
N ALA A 25 -10.07 -7.57 7.35
CA ALA A 25 -9.00 -6.84 8.00
C ALA A 25 -7.78 -7.76 8.13
N SER A 26 -7.27 -8.21 7.00
CA SER A 26 -5.90 -8.66 6.95
C SER A 26 -5.05 -7.39 6.95
N SER A 27 -4.44 -7.09 8.08
CA SER A 27 -3.48 -5.99 8.26
C SER A 27 -2.14 -6.30 7.58
N GLU A 28 -2.19 -6.97 6.44
CA GLU A 28 -1.04 -7.22 5.60
C GLU A 28 -0.82 -6.00 4.74
N SER A 29 0.33 -5.37 4.92
CA SER A 29 0.79 -4.23 4.11
C SER A 29 1.09 -4.72 2.70
N VAL A 30 0.09 -4.74 1.85
CA VAL A 30 0.27 -5.07 0.44
C VAL A 30 0.71 -3.80 -0.31
N ILE A 31 1.93 -3.81 -0.83
CA ILE A 31 2.41 -2.72 -1.70
C ILE A 31 1.65 -2.79 -3.04
N PRO A 32 0.89 -1.74 -3.44
CA PRO A 32 0.14 -1.74 -4.69
C PRO A 32 1.04 -1.95 -5.92
N ASP A 33 0.53 -2.55 -6.98
CA ASP A 33 1.30 -2.87 -8.18
C ASP A 33 1.90 -1.63 -8.85
N GLU A 34 1.17 -0.51 -8.88
CA GLU A 34 1.68 0.76 -9.39
C GLU A 34 2.85 1.30 -8.57
N ILE A 35 2.81 1.18 -7.25
CA ILE A 35 3.91 1.55 -6.36
C ILE A 35 5.08 0.59 -6.55
N THR A 36 4.81 -0.71 -6.59
CA THR A 36 5.83 -1.74 -6.86
C THR A 36 6.56 -1.47 -8.17
N SER A 37 5.88 -1.03 -9.21
CA SER A 37 6.49 -0.67 -10.51
C SER A 37 7.48 0.49 -10.38
N ILE A 38 7.13 1.53 -9.62
CA ILE A 38 8.02 2.66 -9.34
C ILE A 38 9.23 2.20 -8.53
N LEU A 39 9.00 1.42 -7.47
CA LEU A 39 10.06 0.92 -6.59
C LEU A 39 11.07 0.04 -7.35
N LYS A 40 10.58 -0.83 -8.25
CA LYS A 40 11.44 -1.69 -9.10
C LYS A 40 12.37 -0.85 -9.97
N THR A 41 11.87 0.24 -10.54
CA THR A 41 12.65 1.09 -11.44
C THR A 41 13.67 1.96 -10.70
N SER A 42 13.29 2.47 -9.53
CA SER A 42 14.04 3.57 -8.88
C SER A 42 14.73 3.16 -7.58
N CYS A 43 14.33 2.04 -6.93
CA CYS A 43 14.80 1.70 -5.59
C CYS A 43 15.44 0.32 -5.49
N TYR A 44 14.96 -0.70 -6.22
CA TYR A 44 15.32 -2.10 -6.03
C TYR A 44 16.77 -2.41 -6.35
N ASP A 45 17.45 -1.65 -7.22
CA ASP A 45 18.88 -1.88 -7.50
C ASP A 45 19.74 -1.79 -6.24
N CYS A 46 19.32 -0.99 -5.24
CA CYS A 46 20.02 -0.83 -3.99
C CYS A 46 19.27 -1.46 -2.79
N HIS A 47 17.93 -1.45 -2.80
CA HIS A 47 17.09 -1.82 -1.66
C HIS A 47 16.37 -3.17 -1.86
N TYR A 48 16.96 -4.10 -2.60
CA TYR A 48 16.43 -5.45 -2.80
C TYR A 48 17.55 -6.50 -2.67
N THR A 49 17.22 -7.71 -2.24
CA THR A 49 18.21 -8.80 -2.05
C THR A 49 19.01 -9.03 -3.34
N GLY A 50 20.29 -9.22 -3.19
CA GLY A 50 21.24 -9.32 -4.31
C GLY A 50 21.90 -8.00 -4.71
N SER A 51 21.51 -6.88 -4.10
CA SER A 51 22.21 -5.61 -4.26
C SER A 51 23.62 -5.65 -3.68
N ASN A 52 24.57 -4.98 -4.33
CA ASN A 52 25.92 -4.75 -3.81
C ASN A 52 25.97 -3.61 -2.78
N SER A 53 24.84 -2.95 -2.48
CA SER A 53 24.77 -1.85 -1.51
C SER A 53 24.40 -2.36 -0.12
N GLU A 54 25.37 -2.88 0.63
CA GLU A 54 25.12 -3.32 2.01
C GLU A 54 24.50 -2.24 2.90
N LYS A 55 24.89 -0.98 2.70
CA LYS A 55 24.34 0.15 3.45
C LYS A 55 22.85 0.33 3.17
N ALA A 56 22.43 0.23 1.91
CA ALA A 56 21.03 0.33 1.52
C ALA A 56 20.23 -0.84 2.08
N LEU A 57 20.74 -2.08 1.94
CA LEU A 57 20.10 -3.28 2.47
C LEU A 57 19.93 -3.27 3.99
N LYS A 58 20.92 -2.70 4.72
CA LYS A 58 20.83 -2.50 6.18
C LYS A 58 19.76 -1.49 6.56
N ALA A 59 19.61 -0.43 5.78
CA ALA A 59 18.57 0.57 6.04
C ALA A 59 17.19 -0.02 5.78
N MET A 60 16.99 -0.64 4.63
CA MET A 60 15.73 -1.26 4.23
C MET A 60 15.98 -2.26 3.09
N ASN A 61 15.23 -3.37 3.11
CA ASN A 61 15.18 -4.34 2.02
C ASN A 61 13.70 -4.62 1.69
N PHE A 62 13.26 -4.25 0.49
CA PHE A 62 11.87 -4.43 0.08
C PHE A 62 11.43 -5.89 -0.03
N GLU A 63 12.35 -6.82 -0.35
CA GLU A 63 12.03 -8.25 -0.36
C GLU A 63 11.63 -8.78 1.03
N LYS A 64 12.11 -8.11 2.08
CA LYS A 64 11.82 -8.47 3.48
C LYS A 64 10.75 -7.60 4.11
N TRP A 65 9.96 -6.90 3.29
CA TRP A 65 8.96 -5.96 3.78
C TRP A 65 8.00 -6.62 4.78
N ASP A 66 7.49 -7.79 4.47
CA ASP A 66 6.53 -8.51 5.30
C ASP A 66 7.16 -9.14 6.56
N ASP A 67 8.47 -9.29 6.59
CA ASP A 67 9.21 -9.75 7.77
C ASP A 67 9.40 -8.66 8.83
N TYR A 68 9.22 -7.39 8.46
CA TYR A 68 9.38 -6.30 9.40
C TYR A 68 8.19 -6.20 10.35
N ARG A 69 8.48 -5.93 11.63
CA ARG A 69 7.45 -5.61 12.61
C ARG A 69 6.68 -4.35 12.17
N LEU A 70 5.41 -4.28 12.53
CA LEU A 70 4.53 -3.16 12.22
C LEU A 70 5.16 -1.78 12.51
N THR A 71 5.73 -1.60 13.70
CA THR A 71 6.40 -0.35 14.08
C THR A 71 7.58 -0.01 13.16
N LYS A 72 8.31 -1.03 12.66
CA LYS A 72 9.40 -0.84 11.69
C LYS A 72 8.86 -0.44 10.33
N GLN A 73 7.78 -1.07 9.85
CA GLN A 73 7.13 -0.71 8.59
C GLN A 73 6.64 0.75 8.62
N ILE A 74 5.97 1.15 9.71
CA ILE A 74 5.50 2.54 9.88
C ILE A 74 6.67 3.54 9.83
N GLY A 75 7.77 3.24 10.53
CA GLY A 75 8.97 4.08 10.49
C GLY A 75 9.57 4.18 9.08
N LEU A 76 9.70 3.05 8.38
CA LEU A 76 10.23 3.00 7.01
C LEU A 76 9.33 3.75 6.02
N LEU A 77 8.00 3.68 6.17
CA LEU A 77 7.08 4.46 5.34
C LEU A 77 7.34 5.97 5.51
N GLY A 78 7.52 6.43 6.74
CA GLY A 78 7.89 7.82 7.01
C GLY A 78 9.20 8.21 6.34
N ASP A 79 10.24 7.39 6.51
CA ASP A 79 11.57 7.62 5.92
C ASP A 79 11.50 7.65 4.39
N ILE A 80 10.75 6.74 3.75
CA ILE A 80 10.57 6.71 2.28
C ILE A 80 9.90 8.02 1.82
N GLY A 81 8.79 8.42 2.45
CA GLY A 81 8.10 9.65 2.12
C GLY A 81 9.03 10.86 2.16
N GLU A 82 9.75 11.03 3.26
CA GLU A 82 10.69 12.14 3.44
C GLU A 82 11.79 12.17 2.37
N VAL A 83 12.49 11.05 2.15
CA VAL A 83 13.65 11.04 1.24
C VAL A 83 13.26 11.21 -0.24
N VAL A 84 12.05 10.82 -0.64
CA VAL A 84 11.58 11.04 -2.01
C VAL A 84 11.10 12.48 -2.21
N GLU A 85 10.40 13.08 -1.25
CA GLU A 85 9.97 14.48 -1.31
C GLU A 85 11.16 15.43 -1.31
N GLU A 86 12.20 15.12 -0.52
CA GLU A 86 13.45 15.87 -0.49
C GLU A 86 14.38 15.58 -1.67
N LYS A 87 13.99 14.68 -2.58
CA LYS A 87 14.79 14.24 -3.74
C LYS A 87 16.18 13.69 -3.35
N LYS A 88 16.29 13.11 -2.14
CA LYS A 88 17.51 12.44 -1.66
C LYS A 88 17.65 11.03 -2.22
N MET A 89 16.52 10.41 -2.61
CA MET A 89 16.46 9.08 -3.23
C MET A 89 15.63 9.13 -4.52
N PRO A 90 16.11 8.48 -5.59
CA PRO A 90 17.44 7.88 -5.77
C PRO A 90 18.57 8.91 -5.69
N PRO A 91 19.80 8.52 -5.24
CA PRO A 91 20.92 9.46 -5.11
C PRO A 91 21.35 10.03 -6.46
N GLY A 92 21.69 11.33 -6.51
CA GLY A 92 22.09 12.01 -7.75
C GLY A 92 23.24 11.30 -8.49
N LYS A 93 24.26 10.86 -7.75
CA LYS A 93 25.38 10.09 -8.35
C LYS A 93 24.95 8.78 -9.02
N TYR A 94 23.93 8.12 -8.50
CA TYR A 94 23.36 6.92 -9.12
C TYR A 94 22.63 7.28 -10.43
N LEU A 95 21.89 8.40 -10.42
CA LEU A 95 21.15 8.89 -11.58
C LEU A 95 22.03 9.35 -12.73
N GLU A 96 23.27 9.77 -12.48
CA GLU A 96 24.25 10.07 -13.53
C GLU A 96 24.48 8.86 -14.45
N ASN A 97 24.44 7.64 -13.88
CA ASN A 97 24.65 6.38 -14.62
C ASN A 97 23.34 5.71 -15.04
N LYS A 98 22.22 6.04 -14.37
CA LYS A 98 20.89 5.49 -14.63
C LYS A 98 19.81 6.59 -14.61
N PRO A 99 19.81 7.50 -15.59
CA PRO A 99 18.86 8.61 -15.62
C PRO A 99 17.39 8.16 -15.70
N GLY A 100 17.13 6.97 -16.26
CA GLY A 100 15.79 6.39 -16.31
C GLY A 100 15.21 5.96 -14.95
N ALA A 101 16.03 5.94 -13.88
CA ALA A 101 15.58 5.67 -12.52
C ALA A 101 15.15 6.95 -11.77
N ALA A 102 15.27 8.14 -12.40
CA ALA A 102 14.81 9.38 -11.80
C ALA A 102 13.29 9.38 -11.62
N LEU A 103 12.83 9.81 -10.45
CA LEU A 103 11.41 9.96 -10.16
C LEU A 103 10.89 11.26 -10.79
N SER A 104 9.77 11.18 -11.50
CA SER A 104 9.01 12.37 -11.89
C SER A 104 8.30 12.99 -10.67
N ASP A 105 7.91 14.25 -10.75
CA ASP A 105 7.16 14.91 -9.68
C ASP A 105 5.83 14.18 -9.38
N ALA A 106 5.19 13.60 -10.40
CA ALA A 106 3.99 12.78 -10.22
C ALA A 106 4.28 11.49 -9.44
N GLN A 107 5.39 10.81 -9.71
CA GLN A 107 5.80 9.60 -8.98
C GLN A 107 6.23 9.92 -7.54
N ILE A 108 6.91 11.05 -7.31
CA ILE A 108 7.24 11.54 -5.97
C ILE A 108 5.96 11.74 -5.17
N LYS A 109 4.98 12.45 -5.74
CA LYS A 109 3.67 12.64 -5.09
C LYS A 109 2.96 11.33 -4.82
N GLN A 110 2.96 10.41 -5.77
CA GLN A 110 2.31 9.10 -5.64
C GLN A 110 2.94 8.26 -4.51
N LEU A 111 4.27 8.25 -4.41
CA LEU A 111 4.99 7.58 -3.33
C LEU A 111 4.70 8.23 -1.98
N ALA A 112 4.76 9.56 -1.88
CA ALA A 112 4.49 10.29 -0.65
C ALA A 112 3.04 10.08 -0.17
N ASP A 113 2.07 10.10 -1.08
CA ASP A 113 0.67 9.84 -0.75
C ASP A 113 0.47 8.39 -0.28
N TRP A 114 1.08 7.41 -0.96
CA TRP A 114 1.02 6.00 -0.56
C TRP A 114 1.63 5.80 0.82
N THR A 115 2.84 6.30 1.08
CA THR A 115 3.52 6.09 2.37
C THR A 115 2.72 6.66 3.53
N ARG A 116 2.11 7.83 3.34
CA ARG A 116 1.25 8.44 4.36
C ARG A 116 -0.01 7.60 4.62
N GLN A 117 -0.74 7.23 3.55
CA GLN A 117 -1.98 6.46 3.67
C GLN A 117 -1.74 5.09 4.28
N GLU A 118 -0.68 4.39 3.86
CA GLU A 118 -0.35 3.08 4.39
C GLU A 118 0.12 3.15 5.85
N SER A 119 0.90 4.17 6.20
CA SER A 119 1.29 4.42 7.59
C SER A 119 0.08 4.66 8.49
N GLU A 120 -0.87 5.50 8.05
CA GLU A 120 -2.12 5.76 8.78
C GLU A 120 -2.96 4.48 8.95
N LYS A 121 -3.08 3.68 7.89
CA LYS A 121 -3.78 2.39 7.92
C LYS A 121 -3.15 1.43 8.92
N LEU A 122 -1.83 1.29 8.91
CA LEU A 122 -1.09 0.41 9.81
C LEU A 122 -1.21 0.87 11.28
N MET A 123 -1.21 2.19 11.55
CA MET A 123 -1.41 2.72 12.90
C MET A 123 -2.82 2.50 13.44
N GLN A 124 -3.82 2.32 12.59
CA GLN A 124 -5.19 2.02 13.01
C GLN A 124 -5.44 0.52 13.22
N ALA A 125 -4.55 -0.33 12.72
CA ALA A 125 -4.66 -1.79 12.82
C ALA A 125 -4.04 -2.35 14.13
N ASP A 126 -3.33 -1.52 14.92
CA ASP A 126 -2.71 -1.85 16.20
C ASP A 126 -3.67 -1.52 17.35
#